data_072d1456bf85100d81f35935caed7150
#
_entry.id   072d1456bf85100d81f35935caed7150
#
_cell.length_a   1.000
_cell.length_b   1.000
_cell.length_c   1.000
_cell.angle_alpha   90.00
_cell.angle_beta   90.00
_cell.angle_gamma   90.00
#
_symmetry.space_group_name_H-M   'P 1'
#
loop_
_entity.id
_entity.type
_entity.pdbx_description
1 polymer ?
#
loop_
_entity_poly.entity_id
_entity_poly.type
_entity_poly.pdbx_seq_one_letter_code
_entity_poly.pdbx_strand_id
1 'polypeptide(L)'
;PQFDAVFGINTQVTAGQIEEALQKDPFIKAVFLTSPNYYGQAADIKTIAQIAHKYGAALLVDEAHGPHLGFSELLPPSSMECGADACAQSTHKILGAMTQCSMLHVQGRRLDLKRAADVMSLLTTTSPNYLLMASLDAARFQLAIGGGQMAAQAVAAADRLRRLLQTFRGLKLLTEDCAGSNGIAGFDSTKVTVNVAAWGYTGIEAGEKLRQAGVAVELTDADNVLFLVTYSDGGADYDAVLAVIQQVFT
;
A
#
# COMPACT_ATOMS: atom_id res chain seq x y z
N PRO A 1 -2.95 11.99 -11.34
CA PRO A 1 -2.53 12.34 -9.98
C PRO A 1 -2.01 13.77 -9.93
N GLN A 2 -2.04 14.37 -8.75
CA GLN A 2 -1.40 15.64 -8.48
C GLN A 2 -0.01 15.39 -7.87
N PHE A 3 0.82 16.43 -7.79
CA PHE A 3 2.16 16.33 -7.24
C PHE A 3 2.21 16.97 -5.86
N ASP A 4 2.71 16.24 -4.87
CA ASP A 4 3.02 16.76 -3.54
C ASP A 4 4.44 17.32 -3.55
N ALA A 5 4.55 18.65 -3.54
CA ALA A 5 5.85 19.34 -3.60
C ALA A 5 6.67 19.23 -2.30
N VAL A 6 6.05 18.87 -1.18
CA VAL A 6 6.73 18.72 0.12
C VAL A 6 7.51 17.40 0.16
N PHE A 7 6.89 16.35 -0.36
CA PHE A 7 7.48 15.01 -0.40
C PHE A 7 8.04 14.64 -1.77
N GLY A 8 7.83 15.46 -2.81
CA GLY A 8 8.32 15.16 -4.16
C GLY A 8 7.65 13.93 -4.80
N ILE A 9 6.43 13.59 -4.41
CA ILE A 9 5.74 12.36 -4.85
C ILE A 9 4.42 12.65 -5.57
N ASN A 10 4.01 11.72 -6.42
CA ASN A 10 2.67 11.76 -7.00
C ASN A 10 1.63 11.22 -6.00
N THR A 11 0.51 11.93 -5.91
CA THR A 11 -0.66 11.53 -5.11
C THR A 11 -1.60 10.61 -5.90
N GLN A 12 -2.84 10.45 -5.44
CA GLN A 12 -3.85 9.64 -6.11
C GLN A 12 -4.58 10.42 -7.23
N VAL A 13 -5.24 9.68 -8.12
CA VAL A 13 -6.18 10.26 -9.09
C VAL A 13 -7.48 10.62 -8.39
N THR A 14 -8.11 11.72 -8.80
CA THR A 14 -9.42 12.12 -8.27
C THR A 14 -10.55 11.41 -9.02
N ALA A 15 -11.67 11.19 -8.33
CA ALA A 15 -12.89 10.67 -8.94
C ALA A 15 -13.38 11.54 -10.12
N GLY A 16 -13.22 12.86 -10.02
CA GLY A 16 -13.55 13.80 -11.10
C GLY A 16 -12.70 13.60 -12.37
N GLN A 17 -11.39 13.33 -12.22
CA GLN A 17 -10.51 13.02 -13.36
C GLN A 17 -10.94 11.73 -14.08
N ILE A 18 -11.37 10.73 -13.32
CA ILE A 18 -11.90 9.48 -13.89
C ILE A 18 -13.22 9.74 -14.62
N GLU A 19 -14.14 10.49 -14.02
CA GLU A 19 -15.41 10.83 -14.64
C GLU A 19 -15.22 11.61 -15.95
N GLU A 20 -14.34 12.60 -15.95
CA GLU A 20 -14.00 13.38 -17.15
C GLU A 20 -13.44 12.50 -18.27
N ALA A 21 -12.57 11.54 -17.96
CA ALA A 21 -12.03 10.61 -18.95
C ALA A 21 -13.12 9.72 -19.54
N LEU A 22 -14.00 9.16 -18.71
CA LEU A 22 -15.12 8.30 -19.13
C LEU A 22 -16.18 9.06 -19.93
N GLN A 23 -16.38 10.37 -19.65
CA GLN A 23 -17.26 11.22 -20.43
C GLN A 23 -16.71 11.50 -21.84
N LYS A 24 -15.40 11.69 -21.96
CA LYS A 24 -14.72 11.98 -23.23
C LYS A 24 -14.65 10.78 -24.15
N ASP A 25 -14.54 9.58 -23.61
CA ASP A 25 -14.43 8.35 -24.39
C ASP A 25 -15.39 7.26 -23.88
N PRO A 26 -16.56 7.08 -24.56
CA PRO A 26 -17.55 6.06 -24.20
C PRO A 26 -17.10 4.63 -24.51
N PHE A 27 -15.97 4.43 -25.20
CA PHE A 27 -15.44 3.11 -25.50
C PHE A 27 -14.55 2.54 -24.39
N ILE A 28 -14.22 3.31 -23.35
CA ILE A 28 -13.50 2.82 -22.18
C ILE A 28 -14.33 1.73 -21.50
N LYS A 29 -13.73 0.53 -21.35
CA LYS A 29 -14.38 -0.65 -20.76
C LYS A 29 -13.88 -0.95 -19.35
N ALA A 30 -12.74 -0.40 -18.96
CA ALA A 30 -12.16 -0.59 -17.64
C ALA A 30 -11.39 0.65 -17.18
N VAL A 31 -11.44 0.90 -15.89
CA VAL A 31 -10.55 1.81 -15.16
C VAL A 31 -9.58 0.94 -14.40
N PHE A 32 -8.29 1.20 -14.54
CA PHE A 32 -7.23 0.51 -13.80
C PHE A 32 -6.40 1.54 -13.05
N LEU A 33 -6.21 1.34 -11.75
CA LEU A 33 -5.41 2.22 -10.91
C LEU A 33 -4.73 1.45 -9.77
N THR A 34 -3.70 2.05 -9.17
CA THR A 34 -3.00 1.51 -8.01
C THR A 34 -3.49 2.22 -6.74
N SER A 35 -3.96 1.43 -5.75
CA SER A 35 -4.38 1.95 -4.43
C SER A 35 -4.26 0.84 -3.36
N PRO A 36 -3.56 1.10 -2.23
CA PRO A 36 -2.79 2.31 -1.95
C PRO A 36 -1.54 2.42 -2.82
N ASN A 37 -1.00 3.65 -2.95
CA ASN A 37 0.32 3.80 -3.53
C ASN A 37 1.41 3.36 -2.55
N TYR A 38 2.67 3.39 -2.98
CA TYR A 38 3.80 2.92 -2.17
C TYR A 38 3.92 3.65 -0.82
N TYR A 39 3.50 4.92 -0.77
CA TYR A 39 3.58 5.78 0.41
C TYR A 39 2.39 5.66 1.36
N GLY A 40 1.43 4.78 1.04
CA GLY A 40 0.25 4.52 1.86
C GLY A 40 -0.97 5.38 1.55
N GLN A 41 -0.92 6.25 0.53
CA GLN A 41 -2.07 7.06 0.13
C GLN A 41 -3.08 6.20 -0.64
N ALA A 42 -4.31 6.11 -0.14
CA ALA A 42 -5.41 5.37 -0.77
C ALA A 42 -6.36 6.30 -1.55
N ALA A 43 -6.77 5.89 -2.74
CA ALA A 43 -7.74 6.59 -3.57
C ALA A 43 -9.18 6.42 -3.04
N ASP A 44 -10.09 7.30 -3.46
CA ASP A 44 -11.53 7.12 -3.23
C ASP A 44 -12.12 6.04 -4.14
N ILE A 45 -11.74 4.79 -3.84
CA ILE A 45 -12.17 3.62 -4.62
C ILE A 45 -13.69 3.51 -4.68
N LYS A 46 -14.39 3.85 -3.60
CA LYS A 46 -15.85 3.76 -3.54
C LYS A 46 -16.53 4.69 -4.56
N THR A 47 -16.13 5.95 -4.59
CA THR A 47 -16.68 6.91 -5.54
C THR A 47 -16.23 6.60 -6.96
N ILE A 48 -14.97 6.18 -7.15
CA ILE A 48 -14.44 5.79 -8.47
C ILE A 48 -15.19 4.55 -9.00
N ALA A 49 -15.50 3.55 -8.17
CA ALA A 49 -16.29 2.38 -8.55
C ALA A 49 -17.69 2.79 -9.03
N GLN A 50 -18.38 3.65 -8.26
CA GLN A 50 -19.70 4.15 -8.63
C GLN A 50 -19.69 4.86 -9.99
N ILE A 51 -18.68 5.70 -10.22
CA ILE A 51 -18.51 6.40 -11.50
C ILE A 51 -18.22 5.42 -12.63
N ALA A 52 -17.23 4.53 -12.49
CA ALA A 52 -16.90 3.54 -13.50
C ALA A 52 -18.14 2.71 -13.89
N HIS A 53 -18.89 2.24 -12.89
CA HIS A 53 -20.11 1.46 -13.09
C HIS A 53 -21.24 2.25 -13.78
N LYS A 54 -21.41 3.53 -13.47
CA LYS A 54 -22.36 4.44 -14.14
C LYS A 54 -22.09 4.52 -15.63
N TYR A 55 -20.83 4.50 -16.06
CA TYR A 55 -20.42 4.52 -17.46
C TYR A 55 -20.23 3.12 -18.08
N GLY A 56 -20.59 2.05 -17.37
CA GLY A 56 -20.51 0.68 -17.86
C GLY A 56 -19.08 0.11 -17.91
N ALA A 57 -18.11 0.77 -17.27
CA ALA A 57 -16.73 0.31 -17.16
C ALA A 57 -16.52 -0.52 -15.88
N ALA A 58 -15.63 -1.50 -15.93
CA ALA A 58 -15.18 -2.23 -14.75
C ALA A 58 -14.09 -1.44 -14.01
N LEU A 59 -14.01 -1.58 -12.68
CA LEU A 59 -12.92 -1.05 -11.89
C LEU A 59 -11.97 -2.18 -11.47
N LEU A 60 -10.72 -2.06 -11.89
CA LEU A 60 -9.63 -2.97 -11.56
C LEU A 60 -8.59 -2.22 -10.71
N VAL A 61 -8.16 -2.81 -9.60
CA VAL A 61 -7.23 -2.15 -8.69
C VAL A 61 -5.97 -2.99 -8.49
N ASP A 62 -4.81 -2.39 -8.73
CA ASP A 62 -3.55 -2.89 -8.21
C ASP A 62 -3.47 -2.51 -6.72
N GLU A 63 -3.81 -3.47 -5.87
CA GLU A 63 -3.78 -3.36 -4.42
C GLU A 63 -2.58 -4.15 -3.84
N ALA A 64 -1.46 -4.19 -4.59
CA ALA A 64 -0.29 -4.95 -4.20
C ALA A 64 0.22 -4.61 -2.79
N HIS A 65 0.05 -3.37 -2.35
CA HIS A 65 0.44 -2.88 -1.03
C HIS A 65 -0.71 -2.84 -0.01
N GLY A 66 -1.87 -3.43 -0.32
CA GLY A 66 -3.08 -3.38 0.51
C GLY A 66 -3.67 -4.71 0.97
N PRO A 67 -2.96 -5.87 0.98
CA PRO A 67 -3.59 -7.14 1.35
C PRO A 67 -4.05 -7.21 2.81
N HIS A 68 -3.66 -6.26 3.65
CA HIS A 68 -3.97 -6.16 5.07
C HIS A 68 -5.12 -5.20 5.38
N LEU A 69 -5.56 -4.37 4.42
CA LEU A 69 -6.49 -3.26 4.68
C LEU A 69 -7.86 -3.73 5.20
N GLY A 70 -8.45 -4.78 4.63
CA GLY A 70 -9.77 -5.28 5.01
C GLY A 70 -9.87 -5.95 6.40
N PHE A 71 -8.83 -5.90 7.23
CA PHE A 71 -8.81 -6.55 8.54
C PHE A 71 -8.90 -5.58 9.73
N SER A 72 -8.97 -4.28 9.50
CA SER A 72 -9.05 -3.28 10.57
C SER A 72 -9.70 -1.99 10.09
N GLU A 73 -10.60 -1.44 10.91
CA GLU A 73 -11.19 -0.12 10.72
C GLU A 73 -10.17 1.04 10.95
N LEU A 74 -8.99 0.74 11.50
CA LEU A 74 -7.89 1.70 11.65
C LEU A 74 -7.15 1.97 10.33
N LEU A 75 -7.45 1.20 9.28
CA LEU A 75 -6.84 1.28 7.96
C LEU A 75 -7.88 1.66 6.91
N PRO A 76 -7.49 2.16 5.75
CA PRO A 76 -8.42 2.36 4.64
C PRO A 76 -9.15 1.06 4.29
N PRO A 77 -10.42 1.12 3.85
CA PRO A 77 -11.13 -0.07 3.42
C PRO A 77 -10.47 -0.69 2.18
N SER A 78 -10.59 -2.02 2.06
CA SER A 78 -10.07 -2.73 0.87
C SER A 78 -10.81 -2.32 -0.40
N SER A 79 -10.15 -2.46 -1.54
CA SER A 79 -10.76 -2.14 -2.84
C SER A 79 -12.01 -2.99 -3.12
N MET A 80 -12.02 -4.25 -2.66
CA MET A 80 -13.18 -5.14 -2.84
C MET A 80 -14.37 -4.68 -2.01
N GLU A 81 -14.17 -4.24 -0.76
CA GLU A 81 -15.23 -3.65 0.08
C GLU A 81 -15.78 -2.35 -0.51
N CYS A 82 -14.91 -1.58 -1.19
CA CYS A 82 -15.29 -0.36 -1.88
C CYS A 82 -15.99 -0.58 -3.23
N GLY A 83 -16.13 -1.82 -3.70
CA GLY A 83 -16.88 -2.15 -4.90
C GLY A 83 -16.03 -2.27 -6.17
N ALA A 84 -14.72 -2.42 -6.08
CA ALA A 84 -13.89 -2.79 -7.23
C ALA A 84 -14.35 -4.15 -7.78
N ASP A 85 -14.31 -4.33 -9.10
CA ASP A 85 -14.70 -5.59 -9.76
C ASP A 85 -13.60 -6.64 -9.66
N ALA A 86 -12.33 -6.21 -9.61
CA ALA A 86 -11.20 -7.06 -9.28
C ALA A 86 -10.08 -6.27 -8.61
N CYS A 87 -9.30 -6.95 -7.78
CA CYS A 87 -8.02 -6.42 -7.29
C CYS A 87 -6.95 -7.50 -7.23
N ALA A 88 -5.70 -7.09 -7.44
CA ALA A 88 -4.52 -7.92 -7.29
C ALA A 88 -3.74 -7.51 -6.04
N GLN A 89 -3.51 -8.46 -5.13
CA GLN A 89 -2.81 -8.23 -3.86
C GLN A 89 -1.51 -9.05 -3.81
N SER A 90 -0.39 -8.40 -3.50
CA SER A 90 0.89 -9.07 -3.24
C SER A 90 0.95 -9.49 -1.77
N THR A 91 0.43 -10.67 -1.47
CA THR A 91 0.33 -11.18 -0.10
C THR A 91 1.69 -11.25 0.59
N HIS A 92 2.75 -11.55 -0.17
CA HIS A 92 4.13 -11.68 0.33
C HIS A 92 4.79 -10.35 0.76
N LYS A 93 4.23 -9.19 0.40
CA LYS A 93 4.86 -7.90 0.72
C LYS A 93 4.61 -7.46 2.17
N ILE A 94 3.45 -7.75 2.71
CA ILE A 94 2.99 -7.23 4.01
C ILE A 94 2.61 -8.35 4.97
N LEU A 95 2.11 -9.46 4.43
CA LEU A 95 1.64 -10.59 5.20
C LEU A 95 2.66 -11.72 5.19
N GLY A 96 2.51 -12.69 6.10
CA GLY A 96 3.46 -13.77 6.31
C GLY A 96 3.49 -14.86 5.23
N ALA A 97 3.35 -14.49 3.95
CA ALA A 97 3.49 -15.41 2.83
C ALA A 97 4.90 -15.36 2.23
N MET A 98 5.37 -16.47 1.67
CA MET A 98 6.66 -16.52 0.96
C MET A 98 6.64 -15.64 -0.27
N THR A 99 7.82 -15.17 -0.72
CA THR A 99 7.95 -14.33 -1.91
C THR A 99 7.28 -14.97 -3.13
N GLN A 100 6.77 -14.17 -4.06
CA GLN A 100 5.96 -14.54 -5.23
C GLN A 100 4.49 -14.91 -4.92
N CYS A 101 4.08 -14.98 -3.67
CA CYS A 101 2.68 -15.24 -3.31
C CYS A 101 1.81 -14.01 -3.51
N SER A 102 0.79 -14.13 -4.36
CA SER A 102 -0.19 -13.07 -4.62
C SER A 102 -1.58 -13.67 -4.81
N MET A 103 -2.61 -12.84 -4.65
CA MET A 103 -4.00 -13.22 -4.86
C MET A 103 -4.67 -12.26 -5.84
N LEU A 104 -5.48 -12.81 -6.74
CA LEU A 104 -6.43 -12.07 -7.56
C LEU A 104 -7.84 -12.27 -6.98
N HIS A 105 -8.47 -11.19 -6.55
CA HIS A 105 -9.85 -11.18 -6.09
C HIS A 105 -10.74 -10.65 -7.20
N VAL A 106 -11.88 -11.30 -7.43
CA VAL A 106 -12.87 -10.90 -8.45
C VAL A 106 -14.26 -11.02 -7.87
N GLN A 107 -15.12 -10.03 -8.12
CA GLN A 107 -16.52 -10.04 -7.69
C GLN A 107 -17.48 -9.45 -8.72
N GLY A 108 -18.77 -9.64 -8.45
CA GLY A 108 -19.83 -9.05 -9.29
C GLY A 108 -20.03 -9.79 -10.60
N ARG A 109 -20.56 -9.06 -11.60
CA ARG A 109 -20.95 -9.63 -12.90
C ARG A 109 -20.40 -8.86 -14.11
N ARG A 110 -19.55 -7.85 -13.87
CA ARG A 110 -18.97 -7.02 -14.97
C ARG A 110 -17.80 -7.72 -15.64
N LEU A 111 -17.12 -8.61 -14.91
CA LEU A 111 -16.04 -9.43 -15.45
C LEU A 111 -16.56 -10.84 -15.75
N ASP A 112 -16.16 -11.38 -16.89
CA ASP A 112 -16.38 -12.79 -17.21
C ASP A 112 -15.41 -13.65 -16.40
N LEU A 113 -15.92 -14.30 -15.36
CA LEU A 113 -15.13 -15.13 -14.45
C LEU A 113 -14.48 -16.32 -15.17
N LYS A 114 -15.18 -16.89 -16.18
CA LYS A 114 -14.62 -18.00 -16.94
C LYS A 114 -13.40 -17.53 -17.74
N ARG A 115 -13.55 -16.40 -18.44
CA ARG A 115 -12.44 -15.80 -19.19
C ARG A 115 -11.28 -15.40 -18.27
N ALA A 116 -11.56 -14.84 -17.08
CA ALA A 116 -10.54 -14.52 -16.10
C ALA A 116 -9.75 -15.78 -15.66
N ALA A 117 -10.45 -16.89 -15.39
CA ALA A 117 -9.83 -18.16 -15.03
C ALA A 117 -9.00 -18.74 -16.19
N ASP A 118 -9.53 -18.68 -17.42
CA ASP A 118 -8.82 -19.16 -18.62
C ASP A 118 -7.51 -18.34 -18.86
N VAL A 119 -7.57 -17.02 -18.69
CA VAL A 119 -6.39 -16.13 -18.80
C VAL A 119 -5.38 -16.40 -17.67
N MET A 120 -5.86 -16.58 -16.44
CA MET A 120 -4.98 -16.96 -15.33
C MET A 120 -4.28 -18.29 -15.60
N SER A 121 -5.00 -19.30 -16.10
CA SER A 121 -4.42 -20.60 -16.46
C SER A 121 -3.39 -20.48 -17.59
N LEU A 122 -3.58 -19.55 -18.53
CA LEU A 122 -2.64 -19.29 -19.63
C LEU A 122 -1.36 -18.59 -19.15
N LEU A 123 -1.47 -17.67 -18.20
CA LEU A 123 -0.36 -16.82 -17.75
C LEU A 123 0.40 -17.40 -16.55
N THR A 124 -0.19 -18.35 -15.81
CA THR A 124 0.44 -18.98 -14.66
C THR A 124 1.08 -20.32 -15.04
N THR A 125 1.99 -20.80 -14.19
CA THR A 125 2.63 -22.09 -14.41
C THR A 125 1.64 -23.26 -14.29
N THR A 126 1.82 -24.27 -15.12
CA THR A 126 1.11 -25.57 -15.02
C THR A 126 1.69 -26.49 -13.95
N SER A 127 2.84 -26.12 -13.37
CA SER A 127 3.53 -26.84 -12.29
C SER A 127 3.61 -25.98 -11.04
N PRO A 128 2.50 -25.80 -10.28
CA PRO A 128 2.47 -24.91 -9.15
C PRO A 128 3.41 -25.39 -8.04
N ASN A 129 4.07 -24.44 -7.37
CA ASN A 129 4.89 -24.74 -6.21
C ASN A 129 4.01 -24.88 -4.97
N TYR A 130 3.86 -26.11 -4.48
CA TYR A 130 3.00 -26.40 -3.33
C TYR A 130 3.46 -25.75 -2.02
N LEU A 131 4.76 -25.46 -1.85
CA LEU A 131 5.24 -24.72 -0.67
C LEU A 131 4.74 -23.26 -0.69
N LEU A 132 4.75 -22.61 -1.86
CA LEU A 132 4.19 -21.27 -2.02
C LEU A 132 2.67 -21.28 -1.79
N MET A 133 1.96 -22.27 -2.32
CA MET A 133 0.52 -22.41 -2.10
C MET A 133 0.19 -22.63 -0.61
N ALA A 134 0.92 -23.51 0.06
CA ALA A 134 0.75 -23.75 1.49
C ALA A 134 1.05 -22.49 2.32
N SER A 135 2.10 -21.75 1.97
CA SER A 135 2.45 -20.48 2.59
C SER A 135 1.32 -19.44 2.45
N LEU A 136 0.74 -19.36 1.25
CA LEU A 136 -0.38 -18.46 0.97
C LEU A 136 -1.62 -18.81 1.78
N ASP A 137 -1.96 -20.10 1.87
CA ASP A 137 -3.08 -20.57 2.68
C ASP A 137 -2.84 -20.37 4.19
N ALA A 138 -1.62 -20.58 4.66
CA ALA A 138 -1.25 -20.30 6.04
C ALA A 138 -1.42 -18.81 6.38
N ALA A 139 -0.98 -17.90 5.52
CA ALA A 139 -1.18 -16.46 5.69
C ALA A 139 -2.67 -16.10 5.72
N ARG A 140 -3.46 -16.65 4.79
CA ARG A 140 -4.93 -16.48 4.78
C ARG A 140 -5.56 -16.97 6.09
N PHE A 141 -5.14 -18.13 6.58
CA PHE A 141 -5.66 -18.69 7.83
C PHE A 141 -5.33 -17.83 9.05
N GLN A 142 -4.08 -17.34 9.15
CA GLN A 142 -3.66 -16.41 10.21
C GLN A 142 -4.55 -15.16 10.25
N LEU A 143 -4.81 -14.57 9.08
CA LEU A 143 -5.67 -13.39 8.98
C LEU A 143 -7.12 -13.69 9.35
N ALA A 144 -7.63 -14.84 8.95
CA ALA A 144 -9.01 -15.23 9.27
C ALA A 144 -9.27 -15.35 10.78
N ILE A 145 -8.25 -15.72 11.58
CA ILE A 145 -8.37 -15.92 13.02
C ILE A 145 -7.84 -14.76 13.86
N GLY A 146 -6.89 -13.98 13.36
CA GLY A 146 -6.20 -12.96 14.15
C GLY A 146 -5.92 -11.65 13.40
N GLY A 147 -6.42 -11.45 12.18
CA GLY A 147 -6.07 -10.32 11.34
C GLY A 147 -6.31 -8.96 11.97
N GLY A 148 -7.44 -8.78 12.66
CA GLY A 148 -7.74 -7.54 13.37
C GLY A 148 -6.72 -7.20 14.48
N GLN A 149 -6.32 -8.19 15.25
CA GLN A 149 -5.31 -7.99 16.30
C GLN A 149 -3.93 -7.69 15.70
N MET A 150 -3.55 -8.41 14.64
CA MET A 150 -2.29 -8.21 13.94
C MET A 150 -2.23 -6.81 13.31
N ALA A 151 -3.32 -6.36 12.69
CA ALA A 151 -3.44 -5.00 12.15
C ALA A 151 -3.28 -3.94 13.23
N ALA A 152 -3.99 -4.09 14.36
CA ALA A 152 -3.90 -3.14 15.48
C ALA A 152 -2.47 -3.06 16.04
N GLN A 153 -1.77 -4.18 16.14
CA GLN A 153 -0.37 -4.22 16.58
C GLN A 153 0.56 -3.51 15.59
N ALA A 154 0.39 -3.74 14.27
CA ALA A 154 1.19 -3.08 13.25
C ALA A 154 0.96 -1.55 13.23
N VAL A 155 -0.30 -1.12 13.33
CA VAL A 155 -0.64 0.32 13.43
C VAL A 155 -0.02 0.94 14.67
N ALA A 156 -0.15 0.31 15.85
CA ALA A 156 0.44 0.81 17.08
C ALA A 156 1.98 0.89 17.01
N ALA A 157 2.61 -0.08 16.36
CA ALA A 157 4.06 -0.11 16.13
C ALA A 157 4.49 1.03 15.19
N ALA A 158 3.78 1.24 14.09
CA ALA A 158 4.03 2.35 13.16
C ALA A 158 3.86 3.72 13.84
N ASP A 159 2.83 3.87 14.66
CA ASP A 159 2.60 5.10 15.42
C ASP A 159 3.69 5.34 16.46
N ARG A 160 4.20 4.29 17.10
CA ARG A 160 5.37 4.42 17.98
C ARG A 160 6.57 4.92 17.19
N LEU A 161 6.87 4.33 16.04
CA LEU A 161 7.98 4.76 15.17
C LEU A 161 7.82 6.23 14.75
N ARG A 162 6.61 6.66 14.33
CA ARG A 162 6.34 8.06 13.98
C ARG A 162 6.61 9.01 15.13
N ARG A 163 6.07 8.73 16.32
CA ARG A 163 6.30 9.57 17.52
C ARG A 163 7.78 9.72 17.83
N LEU A 164 8.53 8.65 17.70
CA LEU A 164 9.96 8.66 17.91
C LEU A 164 10.68 9.51 16.82
N LEU A 165 10.34 9.35 15.56
CA LEU A 165 10.91 10.13 14.45
C LEU A 165 10.56 11.61 14.55
N GLN A 166 9.41 11.99 15.09
CA GLN A 166 9.02 13.39 15.31
C GLN A 166 9.92 14.12 16.31
N THR A 167 10.69 13.42 17.14
CA THR A 167 11.66 14.04 18.05
C THR A 167 12.87 14.62 17.33
N PHE A 168 13.10 14.22 16.08
CA PHE A 168 14.22 14.71 15.28
C PHE A 168 13.85 16.00 14.56
N ARG A 169 14.60 17.06 14.84
CA ARG A 169 14.38 18.37 14.23
C ARG A 169 14.70 18.32 12.72
N GLY A 170 13.81 18.86 11.92
CA GLY A 170 13.99 18.97 10.47
C GLY A 170 13.38 17.83 9.65
N LEU A 171 13.06 16.69 10.25
CA LEU A 171 12.30 15.65 9.57
C LEU A 171 10.86 16.08 9.30
N LYS A 172 10.33 15.73 8.13
CA LYS A 172 8.90 15.82 7.84
C LYS A 172 8.37 14.40 7.64
N LEU A 173 7.26 14.08 8.28
CA LEU A 173 6.61 12.78 8.15
C LEU A 173 5.34 12.94 7.32
N LEU A 174 5.14 12.02 6.38
CA LEU A 174 3.85 11.89 5.71
C LEU A 174 2.88 11.25 6.70
N THR A 175 1.76 11.93 6.94
CA THR A 175 0.76 11.54 7.93
C THR A 175 -0.63 11.47 7.30
N GLU A 176 -1.60 11.04 8.07
CA GLU A 176 -3.03 10.98 7.70
C GLU A 176 -3.61 12.33 7.29
N ASP A 177 -2.99 13.45 7.68
CA ASP A 177 -3.41 14.80 7.26
C ASP A 177 -3.39 15.00 5.73
N CYS A 178 -2.71 14.12 4.98
CA CYS A 178 -2.77 14.12 3.52
C CYS A 178 -4.14 13.69 2.98
N ALA A 179 -4.96 12.98 3.76
CA ALA A 179 -6.27 12.52 3.35
C ALA A 179 -7.28 13.69 3.20
N GLY A 180 -8.27 13.51 2.33
CA GLY A 180 -9.27 14.52 2.03
C GLY A 180 -8.86 15.53 0.95
N SER A 181 -7.65 15.41 0.38
CA SER A 181 -7.15 16.27 -0.68
C SER A 181 -6.46 15.47 -1.78
N ASN A 182 -6.29 16.07 -2.97
CA ASN A 182 -5.47 15.53 -4.06
C ASN A 182 -5.79 14.07 -4.45
N GLY A 183 -7.06 13.65 -4.35
CA GLY A 183 -7.50 12.30 -4.65
C GLY A 183 -7.25 11.28 -3.54
N ILE A 184 -6.65 11.68 -2.44
CA ILE A 184 -6.35 10.81 -1.29
C ILE A 184 -7.59 10.76 -0.39
N ALA A 185 -8.23 9.61 -0.28
CA ALA A 185 -9.40 9.38 0.58
C ALA A 185 -9.05 8.73 1.92
N GLY A 186 -7.87 8.08 2.00
CA GLY A 186 -7.40 7.43 3.22
C GLY A 186 -5.89 7.27 3.23
N PHE A 187 -5.37 6.87 4.38
CA PHE A 187 -3.94 6.70 4.58
C PHE A 187 -3.64 5.39 5.33
N ASP A 188 -2.81 4.55 4.73
CA ASP A 188 -2.27 3.34 5.37
C ASP A 188 -1.17 3.74 6.36
N SER A 189 -1.52 3.77 7.62
CA SER A 189 -0.62 4.18 8.68
C SER A 189 0.53 3.21 8.95
N THR A 190 0.56 2.03 8.35
CA THR A 190 1.71 1.11 8.43
C THR A 190 2.90 1.56 7.57
N LYS A 191 2.69 2.53 6.67
CA LYS A 191 3.73 3.17 5.86
C LYS A 191 4.25 4.41 6.60
N VAL A 192 5.53 4.43 6.94
CA VAL A 192 6.16 5.56 7.64
C VAL A 192 7.17 6.22 6.71
N THR A 193 6.71 7.23 5.98
CA THR A 193 7.53 8.00 5.03
C THR A 193 8.09 9.22 5.71
N VAL A 194 9.40 9.40 5.58
CA VAL A 194 10.17 10.48 6.18
C VAL A 194 10.91 11.24 5.09
N ASN A 195 10.67 12.55 4.97
CA ASN A 195 11.48 13.42 4.13
C ASN A 195 12.73 13.86 4.92
N VAL A 196 13.91 13.63 4.33
CA VAL A 196 15.22 13.85 4.94
C VAL A 196 15.98 15.03 4.34
N ALA A 197 15.42 15.73 3.36
CA ALA A 197 16.07 16.80 2.64
C ALA A 197 16.61 17.92 3.55
N ALA A 198 15.92 18.23 4.66
CA ALA A 198 16.38 19.24 5.62
C ALA A 198 17.66 18.85 6.37
N TRP A 199 18.06 17.59 6.32
CA TRP A 199 19.35 17.12 6.86
C TRP A 199 20.49 17.22 5.85
N GLY A 200 20.22 17.67 4.62
CA GLY A 200 21.20 17.81 3.55
C GLY A 200 21.55 16.50 2.85
N TYR A 201 20.70 15.47 3.00
CA TYR A 201 20.83 14.18 2.33
C TYR A 201 19.69 13.97 1.33
N THR A 202 19.99 13.27 0.26
CA THR A 202 18.97 12.60 -0.53
C THR A 202 18.43 11.39 0.24
N GLY A 203 17.21 10.96 -0.08
CA GLY A 203 16.64 9.73 0.50
C GLY A 203 17.53 8.51 0.20
N ILE A 204 18.15 8.46 -0.99
CA ILE A 204 19.08 7.38 -1.39
C ILE A 204 20.30 7.34 -0.48
N GLU A 205 20.95 8.50 -0.25
CA GLU A 205 22.13 8.60 0.63
C GLU A 205 21.78 8.24 2.07
N ALA A 206 20.63 8.72 2.56
CA ALA A 206 20.14 8.42 3.89
C ALA A 206 19.85 6.91 4.06
N GLY A 207 19.18 6.30 3.10
CA GLY A 207 18.90 4.86 3.13
C GLY A 207 20.16 4.00 3.11
N GLU A 208 21.17 4.39 2.31
CA GLU A 208 22.45 3.68 2.28
C GLU A 208 23.21 3.79 3.62
N LYS A 209 23.20 4.96 4.24
CA LYS A 209 23.79 5.15 5.57
C LYS A 209 23.09 4.30 6.64
N LEU A 210 21.75 4.26 6.62
CA LEU A 210 20.96 3.41 7.51
C LEU A 210 21.27 1.93 7.30
N ARG A 211 21.34 1.49 6.03
CA ARG A 211 21.67 0.11 5.67
C ARG A 211 23.05 -0.31 6.19
N GLN A 212 24.07 0.56 6.05
CA GLN A 212 25.43 0.34 6.55
C GLN A 212 25.46 0.24 8.08
N ALA A 213 24.55 0.94 8.75
CA ALA A 213 24.39 0.90 10.20
C ALA A 213 23.43 -0.21 10.69
N GLY A 214 22.98 -1.10 9.79
CA GLY A 214 22.15 -2.27 10.12
C GLY A 214 20.64 -2.04 10.12
N VAL A 215 20.17 -0.88 9.63
CA VAL A 215 18.73 -0.59 9.48
C VAL A 215 18.35 -0.67 8.02
N ALA A 216 17.55 -1.69 7.65
CA ALA A 216 16.97 -1.80 6.32
C ALA A 216 15.70 -0.94 6.21
N VAL A 217 15.58 -0.21 5.11
CA VAL A 217 14.40 0.57 4.75
C VAL A 217 13.74 -0.05 3.53
N GLU A 218 12.43 0.13 3.37
CA GLU A 218 11.67 -0.48 2.28
C GLU A 218 11.94 0.21 0.94
N LEU A 219 11.97 1.54 0.93
CA LEU A 219 12.15 2.34 -0.27
C LEU A 219 12.90 3.62 0.05
N THR A 220 13.69 4.08 -0.92
CA THR A 220 14.26 5.43 -0.95
C THR A 220 14.00 6.07 -2.30
N ASP A 221 13.70 7.37 -2.28
CA ASP A 221 13.63 8.19 -3.48
C ASP A 221 14.55 9.42 -3.37
N ALA A 222 14.29 10.50 -4.13
CA ALA A 222 15.14 11.68 -4.12
C ALA A 222 15.24 12.32 -2.72
N ASP A 223 14.12 12.39 -1.99
CA ASP A 223 14.03 13.17 -0.74
C ASP A 223 13.55 12.35 0.45
N ASN A 224 13.05 11.11 0.21
CA ASN A 224 12.35 10.35 1.23
C ASN A 224 12.98 8.98 1.50
N VAL A 225 12.77 8.54 2.74
CA VAL A 225 13.00 7.18 3.21
C VAL A 225 11.66 6.62 3.69
N LEU A 226 11.30 5.42 3.27
CA LEU A 226 10.09 4.72 3.70
C LEU A 226 10.44 3.52 4.58
N PHE A 227 9.88 3.49 5.77
CA PHE A 227 9.83 2.30 6.61
C PHE A 227 8.48 1.62 6.44
N LEU A 228 8.50 0.32 6.22
CA LEU A 228 7.31 -0.52 6.13
C LEU A 228 7.17 -1.30 7.44
N VAL A 229 6.06 -1.05 8.15
CA VAL A 229 5.73 -1.81 9.37
C VAL A 229 4.73 -2.90 8.99
N THR A 230 5.15 -4.15 9.14
CA THR A 230 4.34 -5.31 8.77
C THR A 230 3.64 -5.93 9.98
N TYR A 231 2.77 -6.90 9.73
CA TYR A 231 2.12 -7.68 10.77
C TYR A 231 3.09 -8.53 11.62
N SER A 232 4.33 -8.68 11.17
CA SER A 232 5.39 -9.40 11.90
C SER A 232 6.21 -8.50 12.81
N ASP A 233 6.07 -7.17 12.73
CA ASP A 233 6.94 -6.21 13.41
C ASP A 233 6.46 -5.78 14.81
N GLY A 234 5.45 -6.45 15.36
CA GLY A 234 4.89 -6.10 16.67
C GLY A 234 5.89 -6.17 17.84
N GLY A 235 7.02 -6.86 17.65
CA GLY A 235 8.13 -6.96 18.62
C GLY A 235 9.39 -6.21 18.19
N ALA A 236 9.34 -5.38 17.13
CA ALA A 236 10.51 -4.67 16.65
C ALA A 236 11.07 -3.68 17.68
N ASP A 237 12.39 -3.61 17.80
CA ASP A 237 13.08 -2.67 18.68
C ASP A 237 13.29 -1.32 17.98
N TYR A 238 12.26 -0.48 18.03
CA TYR A 238 12.33 0.86 17.43
C TYR A 238 13.26 1.80 18.20
N ASP A 239 13.59 1.54 19.47
CA ASP A 239 14.56 2.33 20.22
C ASP A 239 15.98 2.09 19.67
N ALA A 240 16.28 0.84 19.28
CA ALA A 240 17.53 0.54 18.55
C ALA A 240 17.58 1.23 17.18
N VAL A 241 16.47 1.23 16.42
CA VAL A 241 16.39 1.98 15.16
C VAL A 241 16.65 3.47 15.36
N LEU A 242 16.08 4.07 16.41
CA LEU A 242 16.33 5.47 16.76
C LEU A 242 17.79 5.73 17.10
N ALA A 243 18.40 4.88 17.91
CA ALA A 243 19.81 5.03 18.28
C ALA A 243 20.70 5.05 17.02
N VAL A 244 20.40 4.20 16.06
CA VAL A 244 21.09 4.20 14.75
C VAL A 244 20.85 5.51 14.00
N ILE A 245 19.62 5.99 13.90
CA ILE A 245 19.29 7.26 13.24
C ILE A 245 20.04 8.43 13.91
N GLN A 246 20.07 8.47 15.25
CA GLN A 246 20.85 9.47 15.99
C GLN A 246 22.34 9.40 15.65
N GLN A 247 22.90 8.20 15.67
CA GLN A 247 24.33 8.00 15.39
C GLN A 247 24.71 8.41 13.96
N VAL A 248 23.82 8.19 13.00
CA VAL A 248 24.09 8.40 11.57
C VAL A 248 23.88 9.85 11.14
N PHE A 249 22.92 10.58 11.74
CA PHE A 249 22.46 11.88 11.25
C PHE A 249 22.60 13.03 12.27
N THR A 250 23.14 12.81 13.46
CA THR A 250 23.44 13.86 14.45
C THR A 250 24.93 13.90 14.77
#